data_c3f3259ff28142a3f4c2003e66bb6d60
#
_entry.id   c3f3259ff28142a3f4c2003e66bb6d60
#
_cell.length_a   1.000
_cell.length_b   1.000
_cell.length_c   1.000
_cell.angle_alpha   90.00
_cell.angle_beta   90.00
_cell.angle_gamma   90.00
#
_symmetry.space_group_name_H-M   'P 1'
#
loop_
_entity.id
_entity.type
_entity.pdbx_description
1 polymer ?
#
loop_
_entity_poly.entity_id
_entity_poly.type
_entity_poly.pdbx_seq_one_letter_code
_entity_poly.pdbx_strand_id
1 'polypeptide(L)'
;NTTSGFDEWVAEERRREKVRGEGFRYVDAELLDASAPNRPGPYEFDSDGTVSLSAPSKGLAGFSHSIQLRQGDQQAGETISGISIEFDPQPVPGAAGEGIEESTEPVLSLTPFPDGVPKITAVLVSANNQPADQVDYHGQCKFVSATASTSADGHAAPSVLDERNVHWWQPSEKEQKQCLTLTFDQPVDPAKTPFLSVLVFFGQNKSLPFRWRVSPFAGHDPQSKWDGAIAAALLEDQTQWTEDSREQLLSVFRQTAP
;
A
#
# COMPACT_ATOMS: atom_id res chain seq x y z
N ASN A 1 8.77 -25.91 -23.70
CA ASN A 1 10.02 -25.44 -23.06
C ASN A 1 9.70 -24.70 -21.73
N THR A 2 9.06 -25.42 -20.80
CA THR A 2 8.65 -24.91 -19.47
C THR A 2 9.86 -24.63 -18.56
N THR A 3 10.98 -25.28 -18.79
CA THR A 3 12.17 -25.17 -17.93
C THR A 3 12.92 -23.84 -18.14
N SER A 4 13.04 -23.35 -19.37
CA SER A 4 13.72 -22.07 -19.66
C SER A 4 13.01 -20.87 -19.04
N GLY A 5 11.70 -20.81 -19.13
CA GLY A 5 10.92 -19.71 -18.53
C GLY A 5 10.94 -19.71 -17.00
N PHE A 6 11.00 -20.90 -16.38
CA PHE A 6 11.13 -21.01 -14.92
C PHE A 6 12.47 -20.49 -14.41
N ASP A 7 13.57 -20.87 -15.05
CA ASP A 7 14.90 -20.42 -14.64
C ASP A 7 15.08 -18.89 -14.81
N GLU A 8 14.55 -18.33 -15.89
CA GLU A 8 14.51 -16.88 -16.11
C GLU A 8 13.68 -16.16 -15.05
N TRP A 9 12.50 -16.69 -14.75
CA TRP A 9 11.64 -16.16 -13.71
C TRP A 9 12.31 -16.20 -12.32
N VAL A 10 12.92 -17.32 -11.95
CA VAL A 10 13.67 -17.45 -10.70
C VAL A 10 14.81 -16.45 -10.63
N ALA A 11 15.57 -16.28 -11.71
CA ALA A 11 16.68 -15.33 -11.73
C ALA A 11 16.21 -13.89 -11.49
N GLU A 12 15.09 -13.49 -12.11
CA GLU A 12 14.51 -12.16 -11.93
C GLU A 12 13.94 -11.96 -10.52
N GLU A 13 13.17 -12.93 -10.00
CA GLU A 13 12.61 -12.81 -8.65
C GLU A 13 13.70 -12.83 -7.57
N ARG A 14 14.73 -13.63 -7.75
CA ARG A 14 15.92 -13.63 -6.88
C ARG A 14 16.62 -12.27 -6.90
N ARG A 15 16.75 -11.67 -8.08
CA ARG A 15 17.35 -10.35 -8.22
C ARG A 15 16.55 -9.31 -7.41
N ARG A 16 15.22 -9.34 -7.49
CA ARG A 16 14.34 -8.46 -6.74
C ARG A 16 14.47 -8.66 -5.23
N GLU A 17 14.46 -9.91 -4.77
CA GLU A 17 14.61 -10.22 -3.34
C GLU A 17 16.00 -9.80 -2.80
N LYS A 18 17.06 -9.89 -3.57
CA LYS A 18 18.40 -9.47 -3.16
C LYS A 18 18.53 -7.96 -2.93
N VAL A 19 17.83 -7.15 -3.72
CA VAL A 19 17.86 -5.68 -3.56
C VAL A 19 16.73 -5.15 -2.67
N ARG A 20 15.91 -6.03 -2.12
CA ARG A 20 14.79 -5.67 -1.25
C ARG A 20 15.25 -4.79 -0.09
N GLY A 21 14.61 -3.64 0.08
CA GLY A 21 14.96 -2.64 1.09
C GLY A 21 16.22 -1.83 0.80
N GLU A 22 16.94 -2.11 -0.29
CA GLU A 22 18.14 -1.33 -0.63
C GLU A 22 17.77 0.12 -0.96
N GLY A 23 18.37 1.05 -0.22
CA GLY A 23 18.11 2.48 -0.40
C GLY A 23 16.69 2.91 -0.04
N PHE A 24 15.87 2.04 0.57
CA PHE A 24 14.51 2.40 0.96
C PHE A 24 14.51 3.55 1.97
N ARG A 25 13.77 4.58 1.64
CA ARG A 25 13.45 5.68 2.56
C ARG A 25 12.19 6.40 2.11
N TYR A 26 11.44 6.89 3.06
CA TYR A 26 10.37 7.83 2.76
C TYR A 26 10.95 9.16 2.28
N VAL A 27 10.31 9.72 1.27
CA VAL A 27 10.68 11.02 0.70
C VAL A 27 9.86 12.09 1.41
N ASP A 28 10.51 13.21 1.74
CA ASP A 28 9.82 14.34 2.33
C ASP A 28 8.79 14.91 1.35
N ALA A 29 7.57 15.00 1.82
CA ALA A 29 6.43 15.42 1.01
C ALA A 29 5.45 16.21 1.86
N GLU A 30 4.75 17.15 1.23
CA GLU A 30 3.70 17.94 1.84
C GLU A 30 2.33 17.51 1.31
N LEU A 31 1.43 17.18 2.21
CA LEU A 31 0.04 16.96 1.87
C LEU A 31 -0.63 18.33 1.61
N LEU A 32 -1.02 18.59 0.37
CA LEU A 32 -1.69 19.83 -0.03
C LEU A 32 -3.21 19.75 0.21
N ASP A 33 -3.79 18.60 -0.08
CA ASP A 33 -5.22 18.35 0.08
C ASP A 33 -5.49 16.84 0.24
N ALA A 34 -6.53 16.54 1.01
CA ALA A 34 -7.09 15.19 1.07
C ALA A 34 -8.61 15.30 1.13
N SER A 35 -9.28 14.52 0.31
CA SER A 35 -10.72 14.50 0.22
C SER A 35 -11.25 13.09 0.01
N ALA A 36 -12.51 12.88 0.36
CA ALA A 36 -13.23 11.68 -0.07
C ALA A 36 -14.27 12.09 -1.12
N PRO A 37 -14.32 11.39 -2.28
CA PRO A 37 -15.33 11.66 -3.29
C PRO A 37 -16.73 11.62 -2.67
N ASN A 38 -17.49 12.69 -2.88
CA ASN A 38 -18.88 12.89 -2.42
C ASN A 38 -19.10 13.21 -0.94
N ARG A 39 -18.05 13.53 -0.16
CA ARG A 39 -18.27 14.12 1.17
C ARG A 39 -17.20 15.12 1.55
N PRO A 40 -17.54 16.39 1.81
CA PRO A 40 -16.70 17.27 2.61
C PRO A 40 -16.70 16.70 4.04
N GLY A 41 -15.51 16.21 4.47
CA GLY A 41 -15.36 15.69 5.85
C GLY A 41 -15.18 16.82 6.86
N PRO A 42 -15.06 16.51 8.13
CA PRO A 42 -14.03 17.09 8.96
C PRO A 42 -12.79 16.21 8.88
N TYR A 43 -11.85 16.55 8.01
CA TYR A 43 -10.53 15.95 7.97
C TYR A 43 -9.58 16.83 8.77
N GLU A 44 -8.76 16.22 9.61
CA GLU A 44 -7.65 16.86 10.28
C GLU A 44 -6.36 16.37 9.66
N PHE A 45 -5.43 17.29 9.41
CA PHE A 45 -4.15 16.99 8.82
C PHE A 45 -3.05 17.29 9.81
N ASP A 46 -2.23 16.30 10.10
CA ASP A 46 -1.01 16.49 10.87
C ASP A 46 0.12 17.02 9.98
N SER A 47 1.12 17.64 10.59
CA SER A 47 2.27 18.20 9.85
C SER A 47 3.11 17.15 9.10
N ASP A 48 2.96 15.88 9.42
CA ASP A 48 3.63 14.75 8.75
C ASP A 48 2.81 14.17 7.58
N GLY A 49 1.68 14.81 7.22
CA GLY A 49 0.78 14.36 6.16
C GLY A 49 -0.18 13.25 6.56
N THR A 50 -0.29 12.97 7.86
CA THR A 50 -1.30 12.03 8.37
C THR A 50 -2.68 12.69 8.34
N VAL A 51 -3.65 11.95 7.83
CA VAL A 51 -5.07 12.34 7.78
C VAL A 51 -5.82 11.62 8.88
N SER A 52 -6.62 12.35 9.65
CA SER A 52 -7.46 11.81 10.71
C SER A 52 -8.92 12.19 10.50
N LEU A 53 -9.82 11.28 10.83
CA LEU A 53 -11.26 11.53 10.87
C LEU A 53 -11.72 11.70 12.32
N SER A 54 -12.46 12.76 12.60
CA SER A 54 -13.05 13.00 13.92
C SER A 54 -14.31 12.17 14.18
N ALA A 55 -14.89 11.55 13.15
CA ALA A 55 -16.10 10.72 13.28
C ALA A 55 -16.11 9.60 12.21
N PRO A 56 -16.73 8.43 12.52
CA PRO A 56 -16.89 7.35 11.54
C PRO A 56 -17.68 7.85 10.33
N SER A 57 -17.15 7.58 9.14
CA SER A 57 -17.85 7.91 7.90
C SER A 57 -18.26 6.66 7.17
N LYS A 58 -19.57 6.37 7.17
CA LYS A 58 -20.15 5.26 6.40
C LYS A 58 -20.40 5.68 4.96
N GLY A 59 -20.17 4.76 4.04
CA GLY A 59 -20.60 4.92 2.66
C GLY A 59 -19.59 5.60 1.74
N LEU A 60 -18.32 5.77 2.13
CA LEU A 60 -17.30 6.32 1.27
C LEU A 60 -16.71 5.27 0.34
N ALA A 61 -16.58 5.64 -0.93
CA ALA A 61 -16.04 4.75 -1.96
C ALA A 61 -14.50 4.79 -2.05
N GLY A 62 -13.85 5.69 -1.33
CA GLY A 62 -12.41 5.87 -1.35
C GLY A 62 -11.98 7.23 -0.80
N PHE A 63 -10.71 7.56 -0.98
CA PHE A 63 -10.14 8.87 -0.67
C PHE A 63 -9.15 9.31 -1.74
N SER A 64 -8.93 10.62 -1.84
CA SER A 64 -7.91 11.22 -2.71
C SER A 64 -6.93 12.06 -1.90
N HIS A 65 -5.69 12.16 -2.39
CA HIS A 65 -4.62 13.00 -1.84
C HIS A 65 -3.96 13.79 -2.97
N SER A 66 -3.66 15.04 -2.70
CA SER A 66 -2.76 15.85 -3.50
C SER A 66 -1.49 16.11 -2.68
N ILE A 67 -0.36 15.63 -3.17
CA ILE A 67 0.91 15.61 -2.45
C ILE A 67 1.93 16.40 -3.26
N GLN A 68 2.64 17.33 -2.61
CA GLN A 68 3.81 17.99 -3.17
C GLN A 68 5.09 17.33 -2.66
N LEU A 69 5.93 16.89 -3.59
CA LEU A 69 7.25 16.36 -3.31
C LEU A 69 8.21 17.51 -2.97
N ARG A 70 8.75 17.53 -1.76
CA ARG A 70 9.70 18.57 -1.35
C ARG A 70 11.09 18.25 -1.87
N GLN A 71 11.73 19.24 -2.49
CA GLN A 71 13.06 19.08 -3.08
C GLN A 71 14.22 19.31 -2.09
N GLY A 72 13.94 19.66 -0.80
CA GLY A 72 14.90 20.22 0.12
C GLY A 72 16.09 19.30 0.48
N ASP A 73 15.87 18.02 0.76
CA ASP A 73 16.89 17.07 1.23
C ASP A 73 17.12 15.89 0.27
N GLN A 74 16.54 15.96 -0.93
CA GLN A 74 16.75 14.93 -1.93
C GLN A 74 18.14 15.04 -2.53
N GLN A 75 18.82 13.89 -2.64
CA GLN A 75 20.06 13.83 -3.43
C GLN A 75 19.71 14.21 -4.89
N ALA A 76 20.52 15.06 -5.49
CA ALA A 76 20.30 15.49 -6.87
C ALA A 76 20.18 14.25 -7.79
N GLY A 77 19.06 14.12 -8.49
CA GLY A 77 18.76 12.97 -9.37
C GLY A 77 18.04 11.81 -8.69
N GLU A 78 17.61 11.95 -7.44
CA GLU A 78 16.79 10.93 -6.79
C GLU A 78 15.38 10.87 -7.38
N THR A 79 14.91 9.65 -7.61
CA THR A 79 13.58 9.38 -8.16
C THR A 79 12.67 8.71 -7.12
N ILE A 80 11.38 8.91 -7.26
CA ILE A 80 10.36 8.27 -6.44
C ILE A 80 10.04 6.92 -7.05
N SER A 81 10.26 5.86 -6.28
CA SER A 81 10.06 4.47 -6.71
C SER A 81 8.62 3.99 -6.51
N GLY A 82 7.84 4.64 -5.64
CA GLY A 82 6.48 4.22 -5.34
C GLY A 82 5.83 5.01 -4.21
N ILE A 83 4.72 4.49 -3.74
CA ILE A 83 3.99 5.01 -2.58
C ILE A 83 3.71 3.91 -1.56
N SER A 84 3.65 4.29 -0.30
CA SER A 84 3.20 3.47 0.83
C SER A 84 1.94 4.10 1.42
N ILE A 85 0.91 3.30 1.65
CA ILE A 85 -0.33 3.71 2.31
C ILE A 85 -0.36 3.02 3.66
N GLU A 86 -0.25 3.81 4.71
CA GLU A 86 -0.23 3.34 6.09
C GLU A 86 -1.57 3.63 6.77
N PHE A 87 -2.09 2.66 7.50
CA PHE A 87 -3.31 2.77 8.30
C PHE A 87 -2.94 2.55 9.77
N ASP A 88 -3.03 3.61 10.56
CA ASP A 88 -2.67 3.56 11.98
C ASP A 88 -3.89 3.17 12.83
N PRO A 89 -3.72 2.29 13.83
CA PRO A 89 -4.74 2.00 14.81
C PRO A 89 -5.02 3.24 15.67
N GLN A 90 -6.29 3.49 15.94
CA GLN A 90 -6.72 4.58 16.80
C GLN A 90 -7.64 4.06 17.91
N PRO A 91 -7.61 4.67 19.11
CA PRO A 91 -8.66 4.44 20.10
C PRO A 91 -9.99 4.91 19.50
N VAL A 92 -11.00 4.06 19.53
CA VAL A 92 -12.35 4.43 19.11
C VAL A 92 -13.01 5.24 20.22
N PRO A 93 -13.27 6.56 20.06
CA PRO A 93 -14.02 7.30 21.04
C PRO A 93 -15.45 6.75 21.11
N GLY A 94 -15.90 6.30 22.26
CA GLY A 94 -17.29 5.91 22.47
C GLY A 94 -17.63 4.42 22.38
N ALA A 95 -16.65 3.50 22.36
CA ALA A 95 -16.89 2.08 22.57
C ALA A 95 -17.23 1.73 24.06
N ALA A 96 -17.51 2.74 24.90
CA ALA A 96 -18.17 2.52 26.18
C ALA A 96 -19.63 2.14 25.88
N GLY A 97 -19.90 0.83 25.86
CA GLY A 97 -21.26 0.31 25.67
C GLY A 97 -22.21 0.94 26.67
N GLU A 98 -23.31 1.49 26.17
CA GLU A 98 -24.46 1.79 26.98
C GLU A 98 -24.86 0.52 27.72
N GLY A 99 -24.60 0.46 29.04
CA GLY A 99 -25.20 -0.55 29.90
C GLY A 99 -24.29 -1.52 30.65
N ILE A 100 -22.99 -1.24 30.86
CA ILE A 100 -22.15 -2.00 31.79
C ILE A 100 -21.73 -1.10 32.92
N GLU A 101 -22.20 -1.48 34.14
CA GLU A 101 -21.81 -0.87 35.40
C GLU A 101 -20.29 -0.86 35.58
N GLU A 102 -19.75 0.29 35.92
CA GLU A 102 -18.42 0.58 36.48
C GLU A 102 -17.33 -0.50 36.38
N SER A 103 -16.77 -0.68 35.20
CA SER A 103 -15.40 -1.10 35.06
C SER A 103 -14.54 0.15 34.85
N THR A 104 -13.63 0.42 35.74
CA THR A 104 -12.87 1.66 35.90
C THR A 104 -11.77 1.89 34.85
N GLU A 105 -11.71 1.09 33.79
CA GLU A 105 -10.81 1.32 32.66
C GLU A 105 -11.58 1.20 31.34
N PRO A 106 -11.56 2.25 30.49
CA PRO A 106 -12.11 2.13 29.15
C PRO A 106 -11.29 1.09 28.38
N VAL A 107 -11.93 -0.01 27.99
CA VAL A 107 -11.33 -0.96 27.03
C VAL A 107 -11.23 -0.23 25.70
N LEU A 108 -10.08 0.39 25.46
CA LEU A 108 -9.78 1.03 24.18
C LEU A 108 -9.54 -0.09 23.15
N SER A 109 -10.53 -0.35 22.34
CA SER A 109 -10.34 -1.17 21.15
C SER A 109 -9.49 -0.37 20.15
N LEU A 110 -8.21 -0.71 20.03
CA LEU A 110 -7.32 -0.13 19.03
C LEU A 110 -7.57 -0.85 17.72
N THR A 111 -8.21 -0.19 16.77
CA THR A 111 -8.35 -0.71 15.41
C THR A 111 -8.24 0.43 14.39
N PRO A 112 -7.47 0.26 13.30
CA PRO A 112 -7.49 1.23 12.21
C PRO A 112 -8.83 1.23 11.46
N PHE A 113 -9.68 0.21 11.67
CA PHE A 113 -10.87 -0.02 10.89
C PHE A 113 -12.10 -0.29 11.77
N PRO A 114 -12.67 0.72 12.41
CA PRO A 114 -13.76 0.55 13.39
C PRO A 114 -15.04 -0.04 12.80
N ASP A 115 -15.35 0.27 11.54
CA ASP A 115 -16.55 -0.22 10.84
C ASP A 115 -16.29 -1.49 10.01
N GLY A 116 -15.14 -2.13 10.19
CA GLY A 116 -14.71 -3.30 9.46
C GLY A 116 -13.53 -3.03 8.52
N VAL A 117 -12.81 -4.08 8.20
CA VAL A 117 -11.59 -4.01 7.39
C VAL A 117 -11.92 -3.53 5.97
N PRO A 118 -11.27 -2.47 5.45
CA PRO A 118 -11.53 -1.99 4.10
C PRO A 118 -11.09 -3.03 3.07
N LYS A 119 -11.82 -3.07 1.97
CA LYS A 119 -11.48 -3.82 0.77
C LYS A 119 -10.95 -2.82 -0.24
N ILE A 120 -9.63 -2.74 -0.40
CA ILE A 120 -9.02 -1.85 -1.39
C ILE A 120 -9.05 -2.55 -2.75
N THR A 121 -9.82 -2.01 -3.68
CA THR A 121 -10.03 -2.59 -5.01
C THR A 121 -9.10 -2.00 -6.06
N ALA A 122 -8.69 -0.74 -5.90
CA ALA A 122 -7.75 -0.10 -6.80
C ALA A 122 -7.05 1.08 -6.13
N VAL A 123 -5.86 1.37 -6.60
CA VAL A 123 -5.12 2.59 -6.31
C VAL A 123 -4.69 3.20 -7.64
N LEU A 124 -4.98 4.47 -7.85
CA LEU A 124 -4.51 5.21 -9.01
C LEU A 124 -3.59 6.33 -8.54
N VAL A 125 -2.50 6.53 -9.26
CA VAL A 125 -1.55 7.61 -9.01
C VAL A 125 -1.25 8.30 -10.31
N SER A 126 -1.21 9.64 -10.31
CA SER A 126 -0.64 10.42 -11.40
C SER A 126 0.45 11.34 -10.90
N ALA A 127 1.50 11.50 -11.71
CA ALA A 127 2.59 12.42 -11.48
C ALA A 127 2.39 13.66 -12.36
N ASN A 128 2.36 14.85 -11.75
CA ASN A 128 1.93 16.08 -12.38
C ASN A 128 2.97 17.19 -12.20
N ASN A 129 2.98 18.17 -13.11
CA ASN A 129 3.80 19.39 -12.99
C ASN A 129 3.08 20.55 -12.27
N GLN A 130 1.81 20.38 -11.96
CA GLN A 130 0.98 21.31 -11.20
C GLN A 130 0.14 20.54 -10.18
N PRO A 131 -0.27 21.18 -9.07
CA PRO A 131 -1.20 20.56 -8.13
C PRO A 131 -2.49 20.16 -8.83
N ALA A 132 -2.96 18.96 -8.58
CA ALA A 132 -4.23 18.47 -9.11
C ALA A 132 -4.99 17.74 -7.99
N ASP A 133 -6.26 18.05 -7.87
CA ASP A 133 -7.22 17.42 -6.95
C ASP A 133 -7.81 16.12 -7.51
N GLN A 134 -7.50 15.79 -8.76
CA GLN A 134 -7.92 14.56 -9.43
C GLN A 134 -6.74 13.88 -10.12
N VAL A 135 -6.80 12.56 -10.22
CA VAL A 135 -5.80 11.78 -10.97
C VAL A 135 -5.95 12.07 -12.46
N ASP A 136 -4.87 12.54 -13.09
CA ASP A 136 -4.78 12.70 -14.53
C ASP A 136 -4.42 11.36 -15.19
N TYR A 137 -5.33 10.83 -15.99
CA TYR A 137 -5.11 9.55 -16.70
C TYR A 137 -3.94 9.60 -17.71
N HIS A 138 -3.56 10.78 -18.21
CA HIS A 138 -2.40 10.92 -19.10
C HIS A 138 -1.07 10.87 -18.36
N GLY A 139 -1.05 11.30 -17.09
CA GLY A 139 0.11 11.24 -16.19
C GLY A 139 0.10 10.02 -15.27
N GLN A 140 -0.75 9.02 -15.54
CA GLN A 140 -0.92 7.87 -14.65
C GLN A 140 0.34 7.03 -14.54
N CYS A 141 0.79 6.84 -13.29
CA CYS A 141 1.86 5.93 -12.94
C CYS A 141 1.33 4.48 -12.96
N LYS A 142 1.99 3.61 -13.71
CA LYS A 142 1.72 2.17 -13.67
C LYS A 142 2.49 1.55 -12.52
N PHE A 143 1.92 0.51 -11.93
CA PHE A 143 2.58 -0.26 -10.88
C PHE A 143 3.10 -1.59 -11.41
N VAL A 144 4.29 -1.96 -10.95
CA VAL A 144 4.92 -3.25 -11.25
C VAL A 144 4.72 -4.25 -10.12
N SER A 145 4.51 -3.77 -8.90
CA SER A 145 4.24 -4.63 -7.73
C SER A 145 3.40 -3.94 -6.68
N ALA A 146 2.72 -4.75 -5.88
CA ALA A 146 2.07 -4.36 -4.65
C ALA A 146 2.40 -5.38 -3.56
N THR A 147 2.76 -4.89 -2.38
CA THR A 147 3.05 -5.68 -1.18
C THR A 147 2.27 -5.14 0.01
N ALA A 148 2.10 -5.90 1.06
CA ALA A 148 1.42 -5.44 2.26
C ALA A 148 1.97 -6.09 3.52
N SER A 149 1.83 -5.41 4.67
CA SER A 149 2.23 -5.95 5.97
C SER A 149 1.50 -7.24 6.32
N THR A 150 0.21 -7.31 6.00
CA THR A 150 -0.61 -8.53 6.13
C THR A 150 -1.64 -8.61 5.00
N SER A 151 -2.12 -9.82 4.72
CA SER A 151 -3.19 -10.05 3.74
C SER A 151 -4.09 -11.20 4.23
N ALA A 152 -5.38 -11.03 4.10
CA ALA A 152 -6.33 -12.11 4.35
C ALA A 152 -6.28 -13.14 3.22
N ASP A 153 -6.62 -14.40 3.51
CA ASP A 153 -6.62 -15.48 2.54
C ASP A 153 -7.46 -15.13 1.30
N GLY A 154 -6.86 -15.28 0.13
CA GLY A 154 -7.49 -14.96 -1.14
C GLY A 154 -7.56 -13.45 -1.48
N HIS A 155 -7.03 -12.57 -0.62
CA HIS A 155 -7.10 -11.12 -0.78
C HIS A 155 -5.72 -10.44 -0.67
N ALA A 156 -4.76 -10.95 -1.43
CA ALA A 156 -3.38 -10.50 -1.43
C ALA A 156 -3.20 -9.09 -2.02
N ALA A 157 -2.12 -8.40 -1.63
CA ALA A 157 -1.82 -7.05 -2.10
C ALA A 157 -1.79 -6.90 -3.64
N PRO A 158 -1.24 -7.83 -4.43
CA PRO A 158 -1.27 -7.73 -5.89
C PRO A 158 -2.67 -7.64 -6.50
N SER A 159 -3.72 -8.01 -5.76
CA SER A 159 -5.11 -7.88 -6.22
C SER A 159 -5.53 -6.45 -6.56
N VAL A 160 -4.88 -5.43 -5.98
CA VAL A 160 -5.15 -4.01 -6.29
C VAL A 160 -4.63 -3.58 -7.66
N LEU A 161 -3.80 -4.41 -8.30
CA LEU A 161 -3.26 -4.18 -9.64
C LEU A 161 -4.16 -4.73 -10.76
N ASP A 162 -5.21 -5.46 -10.41
CA ASP A 162 -6.18 -5.99 -11.40
C ASP A 162 -7.05 -4.86 -11.93
N GLU A 163 -6.83 -4.48 -13.19
CA GLU A 163 -7.57 -3.41 -13.87
C GLU A 163 -9.09 -3.69 -13.95
N ARG A 164 -9.53 -4.93 -13.78
CA ARG A 164 -10.94 -5.30 -13.78
C ARG A 164 -11.67 -4.99 -12.50
N ASN A 165 -10.95 -4.63 -11.42
CA ASN A 165 -11.48 -4.30 -10.09
C ASN A 165 -12.40 -5.39 -9.49
N VAL A 166 -12.22 -6.66 -9.88
CA VAL A 166 -12.99 -7.79 -9.36
C VAL A 166 -12.37 -8.41 -8.13
N HIS A 167 -11.10 -8.12 -7.89
CA HIS A 167 -10.33 -8.54 -6.72
C HIS A 167 -10.02 -7.34 -5.83
N TRP A 168 -9.60 -7.60 -4.60
CA TRP A 168 -9.23 -6.57 -3.65
C TRP A 168 -8.17 -7.07 -2.69
N TRP A 169 -7.39 -6.16 -2.14
CA TRP A 169 -6.58 -6.43 -0.97
C TRP A 169 -7.40 -6.19 0.29
N GLN A 170 -7.22 -7.06 1.27
CA GLN A 170 -7.79 -6.94 2.60
C GLN A 170 -6.73 -7.38 3.63
N PRO A 171 -6.38 -6.55 4.64
CA PRO A 171 -5.49 -6.97 5.69
C PRO A 171 -6.13 -8.09 6.54
N SER A 172 -5.29 -9.03 7.03
CA SER A 172 -5.74 -10.12 7.91
C SER A 172 -5.88 -9.67 9.36
N GLU A 173 -5.03 -8.73 9.79
CA GLU A 173 -5.00 -8.24 11.17
C GLU A 173 -5.71 -6.90 11.29
N LYS A 174 -6.46 -6.74 12.39
CA LYS A 174 -7.32 -5.55 12.61
C LYS A 174 -6.74 -4.59 13.65
N GLU A 175 -5.86 -5.07 14.53
CA GLU A 175 -5.41 -4.35 15.72
C GLU A 175 -4.02 -3.72 15.56
N GLN A 176 -3.34 -3.99 14.45
CA GLN A 176 -1.99 -3.49 14.18
C GLN A 176 -2.00 -2.47 13.05
N LYS A 177 -0.94 -1.66 13.01
CA LYS A 177 -0.66 -0.81 11.85
C LYS A 177 -0.58 -1.66 10.59
N GLN A 178 -1.34 -1.26 9.58
CA GLN A 178 -1.35 -1.92 8.28
C GLN A 178 -0.67 -1.03 7.24
N CYS A 179 0.02 -1.66 6.31
CA CYS A 179 0.72 -0.96 5.24
C CYS A 179 0.48 -1.66 3.91
N LEU A 180 0.15 -0.88 2.89
CA LEU A 180 0.09 -1.30 1.49
C LEU A 180 1.12 -0.49 0.71
N THR A 181 2.09 -1.16 0.10
CA THR A 181 3.17 -0.53 -0.68
C THR A 181 2.99 -0.85 -2.16
N LEU A 182 3.08 0.17 -3.01
CA LEU A 182 2.95 0.05 -4.46
C LEU A 182 4.20 0.62 -5.12
N THR A 183 4.87 -0.20 -5.93
CA THR A 183 6.09 0.19 -6.66
C THR A 183 5.71 0.56 -8.09
N PHE A 184 6.19 1.70 -8.55
CA PHE A 184 5.99 2.17 -9.92
C PHE A 184 6.79 1.32 -10.93
N ASP A 185 6.23 1.12 -12.12
CA ASP A 185 6.94 0.53 -13.27
C ASP A 185 8.11 1.42 -13.72
N GLN A 186 7.86 2.73 -13.73
CA GLN A 186 8.88 3.75 -14.01
C GLN A 186 8.94 4.73 -12.85
N PRO A 187 10.13 4.92 -12.24
CA PRO A 187 10.30 5.90 -11.17
C PRO A 187 9.96 7.32 -11.63
N VAL A 188 9.35 8.08 -10.73
CA VAL A 188 8.96 9.47 -10.98
C VAL A 188 10.12 10.40 -10.66
N ASP A 189 10.44 11.31 -11.58
CA ASP A 189 11.43 12.38 -11.40
C ASP A 189 10.76 13.62 -10.78
N PRO A 190 10.99 13.92 -9.49
CA PRO A 190 10.33 15.04 -8.82
C PRO A 190 10.75 16.41 -9.35
N ALA A 191 11.88 16.50 -10.09
CA ALA A 191 12.28 17.73 -10.74
C ALA A 191 11.38 18.07 -11.94
N LYS A 192 10.75 17.05 -12.56
CA LYS A 192 9.82 17.24 -13.69
C LYS A 192 8.37 17.25 -13.26
N THR A 193 8.03 16.40 -12.29
CA THR A 193 6.66 16.16 -11.81
C THR A 193 6.64 16.21 -10.28
N PRO A 194 6.67 17.45 -9.70
CA PRO A 194 6.77 17.62 -8.25
C PRO A 194 5.47 17.34 -7.49
N PHE A 195 4.39 16.96 -8.16
CA PHE A 195 3.12 16.67 -7.53
C PHE A 195 2.64 15.26 -7.84
N LEU A 196 2.08 14.59 -6.83
CA LEU A 196 1.38 13.32 -6.96
C LEU A 196 -0.09 13.50 -6.59
N SER A 197 -0.98 12.98 -7.43
CA SER A 197 -2.38 12.79 -7.07
C SER A 197 -2.63 11.30 -6.87
N VAL A 198 -3.13 10.94 -5.71
CA VAL A 198 -3.38 9.54 -5.31
C VAL A 198 -4.87 9.36 -5.07
N LEU A 199 -5.47 8.34 -5.65
CA LEU A 199 -6.87 7.98 -5.46
C LEU A 199 -6.96 6.51 -5.06
N VAL A 200 -7.54 6.24 -3.91
CA VAL A 200 -7.75 4.89 -3.37
C VAL A 200 -9.22 4.57 -3.38
N PHE A 201 -9.57 3.42 -3.99
CA PHE A 201 -10.94 2.93 -4.06
C PHE A 201 -11.19 1.81 -3.07
N PHE A 202 -12.31 1.90 -2.36
CA PHE A 202 -12.82 0.86 -1.50
C PHE A 202 -13.96 0.09 -2.18
N GLY A 203 -13.97 -1.23 -2.00
CA GLY A 203 -15.05 -2.08 -2.45
C GLY A 203 -16.32 -1.96 -1.61
N GLN A 204 -17.07 -3.04 -1.50
CA GLN A 204 -18.42 -3.06 -0.92
C GLN A 204 -18.55 -2.59 0.54
N ASN A 205 -17.50 -2.73 1.35
CA ASN A 205 -17.47 -2.22 2.73
C ASN A 205 -16.93 -0.80 2.74
N LYS A 206 -17.72 0.15 2.41
CA LYS A 206 -17.42 1.57 2.25
C LYS A 206 -17.06 2.25 3.60
N SER A 207 -16.04 1.75 4.28
CA SER A 207 -15.56 2.29 5.55
C SER A 207 -14.19 2.89 5.37
N LEU A 208 -14.02 4.14 5.75
CA LEU A 208 -12.70 4.76 5.83
C LEU A 208 -11.98 4.34 7.12
N PRO A 209 -10.65 4.18 7.06
CA PRO A 209 -9.85 4.14 8.27
C PRO A 209 -9.98 5.47 9.03
N PHE A 210 -9.79 5.44 10.35
CA PHE A 210 -9.80 6.67 11.13
C PHE A 210 -8.54 7.51 10.90
N ARG A 211 -7.42 6.86 10.64
CA ARG A 211 -6.16 7.53 10.46
C ARG A 211 -5.33 6.82 9.41
N TRP A 212 -4.83 7.58 8.44
CA TRP A 212 -3.98 7.04 7.39
C TRP A 212 -2.98 8.08 6.90
N ARG A 213 -1.94 7.59 6.26
CA ARG A 213 -0.94 8.41 5.59
C ARG A 213 -0.56 7.81 4.25
N VAL A 214 -0.33 8.66 3.26
CA VAL A 214 0.26 8.28 1.98
C VAL A 214 1.65 8.89 1.90
N SER A 215 2.67 8.04 1.81
CA SER A 215 4.07 8.46 1.80
C SER A 215 4.76 7.98 0.53
N PRO A 216 5.29 8.90 -0.30
CA PRO A 216 6.19 8.53 -1.39
C PRO A 216 7.49 7.93 -0.84
N PHE A 217 8.10 7.00 -1.57
CA PHE A 217 9.40 6.44 -1.19
C PHE A 217 10.36 6.34 -2.37
N ALA A 218 11.66 6.36 -2.06
CA ALA A 218 12.76 6.06 -2.97
C ALA A 218 13.39 4.71 -2.60
N GLY A 219 14.16 4.13 -3.51
CA GLY A 219 14.79 2.82 -3.30
C GLY A 219 13.83 1.65 -3.56
N HIS A 220 14.15 0.50 -2.99
CA HIS A 220 13.41 -0.74 -3.18
C HIS A 220 12.51 -1.04 -2.00
N ASP A 221 11.29 -1.49 -2.28
CA ASP A 221 10.33 -1.91 -1.25
C ASP A 221 10.97 -2.90 -0.26
N PRO A 222 10.89 -2.66 1.05
CA PRO A 222 11.44 -3.56 2.05
C PRO A 222 10.58 -4.81 2.28
N GLN A 223 9.36 -4.85 1.75
CA GLN A 223 8.47 -5.99 1.89
C GLN A 223 8.66 -6.98 0.74
N SER A 224 8.69 -8.27 1.05
CA SER A 224 8.62 -9.30 0.02
C SER A 224 7.17 -9.47 -0.45
N LYS A 225 6.98 -9.66 -1.74
CA LYS A 225 5.70 -10.09 -2.30
C LYS A 225 5.43 -11.60 -2.09
N TRP A 226 6.44 -12.33 -1.65
CA TRP A 226 6.40 -13.75 -1.40
C TRP A 226 6.29 -14.04 0.10
N ASP A 227 5.68 -15.15 0.45
CA ASP A 227 5.76 -15.65 1.81
C ASP A 227 7.20 -15.99 2.22
N GLY A 228 7.45 -16.13 3.52
CA GLY A 228 8.81 -16.32 4.04
C GLY A 228 9.52 -17.56 3.48
N ALA A 229 8.81 -18.64 3.17
CA ALA A 229 9.39 -19.86 2.63
C ALA A 229 9.82 -19.67 1.16
N ILE A 230 8.98 -19.08 0.35
CA ILE A 230 9.27 -18.74 -1.06
C ILE A 230 10.41 -17.72 -1.14
N ALA A 231 10.37 -16.65 -0.33
CA ALA A 231 11.43 -15.64 -0.29
C ALA A 231 12.78 -16.25 0.10
N ALA A 232 12.81 -17.14 1.10
CA ALA A 232 14.01 -17.87 1.49
C ALA A 232 14.54 -18.75 0.36
N ALA A 233 13.68 -19.54 -0.27
CA ALA A 233 14.06 -20.40 -1.39
C ALA A 233 14.60 -19.62 -2.60
N LEU A 234 14.06 -18.44 -2.88
CA LEU A 234 14.59 -17.56 -3.92
C LEU A 234 16.01 -17.06 -3.63
N LEU A 235 16.36 -16.85 -2.36
CA LEU A 235 17.69 -16.38 -1.96
C LEU A 235 18.73 -17.52 -1.89
N GLU A 236 18.29 -18.76 -1.71
CA GLU A 236 19.16 -19.93 -1.70
C GLU A 236 19.75 -20.22 -3.08
N ASP A 237 20.95 -20.85 -3.11
CA ASP A 237 21.49 -21.39 -4.34
C ASP A 237 20.59 -22.54 -4.85
N GLN A 238 20.37 -22.63 -6.15
CA GLN A 238 19.52 -23.67 -6.75
C GLN A 238 20.01 -25.10 -6.43
N THR A 239 21.30 -25.28 -6.18
CA THR A 239 21.88 -26.56 -5.78
C THR A 239 21.55 -26.97 -4.34
N GLN A 240 21.07 -26.03 -3.53
CA GLN A 240 20.66 -26.23 -2.14
C GLN A 240 19.15 -26.46 -2.00
N TRP A 241 18.39 -26.30 -3.05
CA TRP A 241 16.95 -26.47 -3.00
C TRP A 241 16.56 -27.90 -2.65
N THR A 242 15.66 -28.03 -1.71
CA THR A 242 14.95 -29.30 -1.48
C THR A 242 13.93 -29.52 -2.60
N GLU A 243 13.44 -30.75 -2.71
CA GLU A 243 12.36 -31.06 -3.67
C GLU A 243 11.11 -30.23 -3.37
N ASP A 244 10.78 -30.05 -2.07
CA ASP A 244 9.65 -29.22 -1.61
C ASP A 244 9.82 -27.75 -1.99
N SER A 245 10.99 -27.16 -1.77
CA SER A 245 11.26 -25.76 -2.14
C SER A 245 11.11 -25.54 -3.66
N ARG A 246 11.61 -26.49 -4.45
CA ARG A 246 11.50 -26.44 -5.90
C ARG A 246 10.06 -26.58 -6.38
N GLU A 247 9.28 -27.46 -5.75
CA GLU A 247 7.88 -27.65 -6.12
C GLU A 247 7.03 -26.45 -5.74
N GLN A 248 7.28 -25.83 -4.59
CA GLN A 248 6.65 -24.57 -4.20
C GLN A 248 6.93 -23.45 -5.19
N LEU A 249 8.20 -23.25 -5.58
CA LEU A 249 8.59 -22.25 -6.58
C LEU A 249 7.95 -22.54 -7.96
N LEU A 250 7.90 -23.78 -8.39
CA LEU A 250 7.21 -24.18 -9.62
C LEU A 250 5.70 -23.92 -9.56
N SER A 251 5.09 -24.17 -8.41
CA SER A 251 3.66 -23.88 -8.19
C SER A 251 3.37 -22.40 -8.35
N VAL A 252 4.16 -21.55 -7.70
CA VAL A 252 4.05 -20.09 -7.81
C VAL A 252 4.32 -19.60 -9.23
N PHE A 253 5.35 -20.11 -9.88
CA PHE A 253 5.64 -19.78 -11.28
C PHE A 253 4.45 -20.05 -12.20
N ARG A 254 3.80 -21.22 -12.07
CA ARG A 254 2.62 -21.57 -12.90
C ARG A 254 1.42 -20.65 -12.65
N GLN A 255 1.32 -20.05 -11.48
CA GLN A 255 0.24 -19.12 -11.12
C GLN A 255 0.51 -17.68 -11.54
N THR A 256 1.77 -17.28 -11.64
CA THR A 256 2.18 -15.88 -11.82
C THR A 256 2.90 -15.60 -13.14
N ALA A 257 3.39 -16.62 -13.82
CA ALA A 257 3.99 -16.45 -15.14
C ALA A 257 2.92 -16.08 -16.18
N PRO A 258 3.22 -15.10 -17.06
CA PRO A 258 2.33 -14.65 -18.12
C PRO A 258 2.02 -15.73 -19.15
#